data_557081167a54dcc9c98832a1cacdb7fe
#
_entry.id   557081167a54dcc9c98832a1cacdb7fe
#
_cell.length_a   1.000
_cell.length_b   1.000
_cell.length_c   1.000
_cell.angle_alpha   90.00
_cell.angle_beta   90.00
_cell.angle_gamma   90.00
#
_symmetry.space_group_name_H-M   'P 1'
#
loop_
_entity.id
_entity.type
_entity.pdbx_description
1 polymer ?
#
loop_
_entity_poly.entity_id
_entity_poly.type
_entity_poly.pdbx_seq_one_letter_code
_entity_poly.pdbx_strand_id
1 'polypeptide(L)'
;MTKLLVSVRSVGEALIAAAGGADFIDLKEPRSGALGGLPLATLREVVAALRTAGSRLPISATIGDLPLAPLASVLNRVRAVAACGVDYVKVGIPRDAHAPAALLALAGCDAAIVPVFIADAGLAPEHLQLACALPFAGLMVDTFDKTAGSLFDVMDEPALRDFLAQVRASGPMAGSAGLAGIAGALRLADLPRVRALTPDFAGFRSAVCSGDRGGALDPARLRALHQAMHGAVALSPPPERRRA
;
A
#
# COMPACT_ATOMS: atom_id res chain seq x y z
N MET A 1 1.91 8.91 -13.37
CA MET A 1 2.26 7.48 -13.57
C MET A 1 2.17 6.78 -12.22
N THR A 2 1.49 5.64 -12.15
CA THR A 2 1.33 4.87 -10.90
C THR A 2 2.67 4.35 -10.40
N LYS A 3 3.01 4.61 -9.14
CA LYS A 3 4.25 4.17 -8.49
C LYS A 3 4.13 2.73 -7.98
N LEU A 4 5.24 1.99 -8.04
CA LEU A 4 5.32 0.62 -7.56
C LEU A 4 5.71 0.57 -6.08
N LEU A 5 4.79 0.12 -5.22
CA LEU A 5 5.06 -0.18 -3.82
C LEU A 5 5.30 -1.67 -3.66
N VAL A 6 6.43 -2.05 -3.08
CA VAL A 6 6.81 -3.46 -2.86
C VAL A 6 6.85 -3.75 -1.37
N SER A 7 6.02 -4.71 -0.92
CA SER A 7 6.04 -5.17 0.46
C SER A 7 7.20 -6.15 0.68
N VAL A 8 8.00 -5.91 1.72
CA VAL A 8 9.20 -6.67 2.08
C VAL A 8 9.23 -6.96 3.58
N ARG A 9 9.96 -8.02 4.00
CA ARG A 9 10.02 -8.44 5.41
C ARG A 9 11.43 -8.58 5.99
N SER A 10 12.46 -8.33 5.18
CA SER A 10 13.86 -8.45 5.61
C SER A 10 14.76 -7.46 4.90
N VAL A 11 15.97 -7.27 5.43
CA VAL A 11 17.02 -6.45 4.82
C VAL A 11 17.31 -6.90 3.39
N GLY A 12 17.49 -8.22 3.18
CA GLY A 12 17.79 -8.76 1.85
C GLY A 12 16.69 -8.44 0.83
N GLU A 13 15.42 -8.65 1.20
CA GLU A 13 14.28 -8.31 0.32
C GLU A 13 14.21 -6.80 0.05
N ALA A 14 14.48 -5.97 1.05
CA ALA A 14 14.43 -4.52 0.88
C ALA A 14 15.49 -4.00 -0.08
N LEU A 15 16.71 -4.52 -0.01
CA LEU A 15 17.80 -4.18 -0.95
C LEU A 15 17.47 -4.67 -2.37
N ILE A 16 16.91 -5.88 -2.51
CA ILE A 16 16.45 -6.39 -3.81
C ILE A 16 15.33 -5.49 -4.37
N ALA A 17 14.37 -5.09 -3.55
CA ALA A 17 13.27 -4.23 -3.98
C ALA A 17 13.78 -2.85 -4.43
N ALA A 18 14.69 -2.25 -3.67
CA ALA A 18 15.28 -0.96 -4.01
C ALA A 18 16.08 -1.01 -5.32
N ALA A 19 16.87 -2.07 -5.54
CA ALA A 19 17.65 -2.25 -6.77
C ALA A 19 16.77 -2.68 -7.97
N GLY A 20 15.60 -3.26 -7.72
CA GLY A 20 14.71 -3.82 -8.74
C GLY A 20 13.67 -2.85 -9.31
N GLY A 21 13.71 -1.58 -8.91
CA GLY A 21 12.85 -0.54 -9.47
C GLY A 21 11.57 -0.27 -8.65
N ALA A 22 11.51 -0.66 -7.37
CA ALA A 22 10.46 -0.19 -6.49
C ALA A 22 10.53 1.33 -6.31
N ASP A 23 9.38 2.01 -6.27
CA ASP A 23 9.27 3.43 -5.94
C ASP A 23 9.06 3.66 -4.44
N PHE A 24 8.44 2.68 -3.76
CA PHE A 24 8.18 2.66 -2.32
C PHE A 24 8.55 1.29 -1.75
N ILE A 25 9.15 1.28 -0.56
CA ILE A 25 9.40 0.06 0.22
C ILE A 25 8.37 -0.01 1.36
N ASP A 26 7.67 -1.13 1.48
CA ASP A 26 6.64 -1.35 2.49
C ASP A 26 7.03 -2.47 3.45
N LEU A 27 7.30 -2.14 4.71
CA LEU A 27 7.76 -3.08 5.71
C LEU A 27 6.57 -3.79 6.35
N LYS A 28 6.43 -5.11 6.11
CA LYS A 28 5.26 -5.87 6.52
C LYS A 28 5.57 -7.37 6.62
N GLU A 29 4.94 -8.06 7.60
CA GLU A 29 5.04 -9.52 7.75
C GLU A 29 3.79 -10.20 7.13
N PRO A 30 3.91 -10.77 5.93
CA PRO A 30 2.77 -11.34 5.22
C PRO A 30 2.17 -12.58 5.90
N ARG A 31 2.89 -13.22 6.83
CA ARG A 31 2.44 -14.40 7.58
C ARG A 31 1.62 -14.04 8.82
N SER A 32 1.67 -12.78 9.25
CA SER A 32 1.00 -12.28 10.45
C SER A 32 -0.24 -11.43 10.10
N GLY A 33 -1.04 -11.88 9.15
CA GLY A 33 -2.28 -11.22 8.77
C GLY A 33 -2.19 -10.33 7.53
N ALA A 34 -3.19 -9.51 7.32
CA ALA A 34 -3.32 -8.65 6.14
C ALA A 34 -2.30 -7.52 6.14
N LEU A 35 -2.17 -6.85 7.29
CA LEU A 35 -1.24 -5.76 7.54
C LEU A 35 -0.24 -6.13 8.65
N GLY A 36 0.20 -7.39 8.70
CA GLY A 36 1.07 -7.90 9.74
C GLY A 36 2.29 -7.02 9.97
N GLY A 37 2.54 -6.66 11.23
CA GLY A 37 3.65 -5.79 11.62
C GLY A 37 4.95 -6.57 11.85
N LEU A 38 6.06 -6.03 11.39
CA LEU A 38 7.39 -6.55 11.70
C LEU A 38 7.81 -6.19 13.15
N PRO A 39 8.74 -6.96 13.74
CA PRO A 39 9.42 -6.56 14.98
C PRO A 39 10.14 -5.21 14.80
N LEU A 40 10.14 -4.36 15.85
CA LEU A 40 10.77 -3.04 15.78
C LEU A 40 12.29 -3.13 15.50
N ALA A 41 12.97 -4.18 15.95
CA ALA A 41 14.37 -4.42 15.63
C ALA A 41 14.57 -4.58 14.11
N THR A 42 13.74 -5.42 13.48
CA THR A 42 13.78 -5.64 12.02
C THR A 42 13.46 -4.35 11.24
N LEU A 43 12.50 -3.53 11.71
CA LEU A 43 12.23 -2.23 11.07
C LEU A 43 13.48 -1.35 11.06
N ARG A 44 14.16 -1.21 12.22
CA ARG A 44 15.39 -0.40 12.34
C ARG A 44 16.51 -0.94 11.47
N GLU A 45 16.70 -2.26 11.44
CA GLU A 45 17.73 -2.92 10.62
C GLU A 45 17.50 -2.66 9.13
N VAL A 46 16.26 -2.79 8.65
CA VAL A 46 15.92 -2.55 7.24
C VAL A 46 16.10 -1.08 6.88
N VAL A 47 15.61 -0.15 7.70
CA VAL A 47 15.77 1.30 7.48
C VAL A 47 17.26 1.65 7.42
N ALA A 48 18.04 1.21 8.41
CA ALA A 48 19.48 1.47 8.46
C ALA A 48 20.21 0.92 7.22
N ALA A 49 19.91 -0.31 6.82
CA ALA A 49 20.54 -0.94 5.65
C ALA A 49 20.23 -0.20 4.35
N LEU A 50 18.97 0.20 4.13
CA LEU A 50 18.57 0.97 2.94
C LEU A 50 19.27 2.34 2.91
N ARG A 51 19.31 3.06 4.03
CA ARG A 51 19.98 4.37 4.11
C ARG A 51 21.49 4.26 3.94
N THR A 52 22.11 3.24 4.52
CA THR A 52 23.56 2.94 4.33
C THR A 52 23.88 2.58 2.87
N ALA A 53 22.97 1.88 2.18
CA ALA A 53 23.09 1.61 0.75
C ALA A 53 22.81 2.85 -0.15
N GLY A 54 22.59 4.03 0.44
CA GLY A 54 22.31 5.27 -0.28
C GLY A 54 20.90 5.39 -0.85
N SER A 55 20.00 4.45 -0.53
CA SER A 55 18.62 4.53 -0.98
C SER A 55 17.87 5.68 -0.30
N ARG A 56 17.21 6.51 -1.11
CA ARG A 56 16.31 7.59 -0.67
C ARG A 56 14.84 7.26 -0.91
N LEU A 57 14.52 6.02 -1.29
CA LEU A 57 13.15 5.59 -1.49
C LEU A 57 12.34 5.79 -0.20
N PRO A 58 11.09 6.27 -0.32
CA PRO A 58 10.20 6.33 0.82
C PRO A 58 9.93 4.94 1.39
N ILE A 59 9.97 4.84 2.71
CA ILE A 59 9.75 3.60 3.47
C ILE A 59 8.47 3.73 4.27
N SER A 60 7.50 2.83 4.05
CA SER A 60 6.34 2.69 4.90
C SER A 60 6.44 1.43 5.78
N ALA A 61 5.76 1.43 6.92
CA ALA A 61 5.61 0.24 7.74
C ALA A 61 4.20 0.14 8.32
N THR A 62 3.68 -1.09 8.42
CA THR A 62 2.41 -1.38 9.08
C THR A 62 2.61 -1.52 10.59
N ILE A 63 1.60 -1.12 11.37
CA ILE A 63 1.62 -1.33 12.82
C ILE A 63 1.23 -2.75 13.24
N GLY A 64 0.72 -3.55 12.32
CA GLY A 64 0.09 -4.86 12.56
C GLY A 64 -1.44 -4.77 12.51
N ASP A 65 -2.09 -5.94 12.47
CA ASP A 65 -3.56 -6.06 12.50
C ASP A 65 -4.06 -5.90 13.95
N LEU A 66 -3.92 -4.69 14.50
CA LEU A 66 -4.39 -4.36 15.84
C LEU A 66 -5.86 -3.93 15.80
N PRO A 67 -6.67 -4.35 16.81
CA PRO A 67 -7.99 -3.76 16.99
C PRO A 67 -7.88 -2.26 17.28
N LEU A 68 -8.85 -1.47 16.81
CA LEU A 68 -8.83 -0.01 17.02
C LEU A 68 -9.13 0.39 18.47
N ALA A 69 -9.56 -0.55 19.32
CA ALA A 69 -9.75 -0.37 20.75
C ALA A 69 -8.94 -1.41 21.53
N PRO A 70 -8.22 -1.04 22.60
CA PRO A 70 -8.10 0.32 23.16
C PRO A 70 -7.17 1.20 22.31
N LEU A 71 -7.61 2.41 22.04
CA LEU A 71 -6.90 3.38 21.20
C LEU A 71 -5.45 3.66 21.63
N ALA A 72 -5.18 3.64 22.94
CA ALA A 72 -3.83 3.81 23.48
C ALA A 72 -2.83 2.80 22.92
N SER A 73 -3.24 1.56 22.69
CA SER A 73 -2.39 0.50 22.11
C SER A 73 -2.02 0.83 20.66
N VAL A 74 -2.98 1.32 19.88
CA VAL A 74 -2.77 1.77 18.48
C VAL A 74 -1.76 2.92 18.45
N LEU A 75 -2.00 3.97 19.23
CA LEU A 75 -1.15 5.16 19.26
C LEU A 75 0.27 4.85 19.75
N ASN A 76 0.41 4.01 20.77
CA ASN A 76 1.72 3.55 21.25
C ASN A 76 2.48 2.79 20.16
N ARG A 77 1.80 1.92 19.43
CA ARG A 77 2.42 1.16 18.32
C ARG A 77 2.80 2.08 17.16
N VAL A 78 1.96 3.05 16.81
CA VAL A 78 2.28 4.09 15.80
C VAL A 78 3.56 4.82 16.17
N ARG A 79 3.67 5.34 17.39
CA ARG A 79 4.87 6.05 17.87
C ARG A 79 6.11 5.17 17.83
N ALA A 80 5.98 3.89 18.24
CA ALA A 80 7.10 2.95 18.23
C ALA A 80 7.59 2.61 16.82
N VAL A 81 6.67 2.48 15.85
CA VAL A 81 6.99 2.24 14.44
C VAL A 81 7.61 3.50 13.81
N ALA A 82 7.04 4.68 14.04
CA ALA A 82 7.59 5.95 13.55
C ALA A 82 9.03 6.18 14.06
N ALA A 83 9.29 5.87 15.34
CA ALA A 83 10.63 5.95 15.95
C ALA A 83 11.67 4.99 15.35
N CYS A 84 11.28 4.07 14.46
CA CYS A 84 12.21 3.25 13.68
C CYS A 84 12.78 3.96 12.46
N GLY A 85 12.35 5.20 12.16
CA GLY A 85 12.86 6.01 11.05
C GLY A 85 12.20 5.72 9.69
N VAL A 86 10.98 5.16 9.71
CA VAL A 86 10.16 5.04 8.50
C VAL A 86 9.58 6.40 8.12
N ASP A 87 9.33 6.59 6.81
CA ASP A 87 8.75 7.85 6.31
C ASP A 87 7.22 7.89 6.51
N TYR A 88 6.55 6.73 6.48
CA TYR A 88 5.10 6.61 6.62
C TYR A 88 4.72 5.46 7.56
N VAL A 89 3.72 5.67 8.40
CA VAL A 89 3.14 4.63 9.25
C VAL A 89 1.75 4.26 8.73
N LYS A 90 1.53 2.99 8.40
CA LYS A 90 0.26 2.48 7.91
C LYS A 90 -0.57 1.87 9.04
N VAL A 91 -1.84 2.26 9.09
CA VAL A 91 -2.81 1.79 10.10
C VAL A 91 -4.04 1.25 9.40
N GLY A 92 -4.40 0.00 9.66
CA GLY A 92 -5.61 -0.61 9.15
C GLY A 92 -6.87 0.04 9.73
N ILE A 93 -7.81 0.39 8.87
CA ILE A 93 -9.11 0.97 9.23
C ILE A 93 -10.19 0.02 8.71
N PRO A 94 -10.61 -0.96 9.51
CA PRO A 94 -11.76 -1.80 9.18
C PRO A 94 -13.06 -0.99 9.29
N ARG A 95 -14.13 -1.54 8.76
CA ARG A 95 -15.50 -1.03 8.98
C ARG A 95 -15.95 -1.34 10.42
N ASP A 96 -15.53 -0.48 11.35
CA ASP A 96 -15.66 -0.66 12.79
C ASP A 96 -16.16 0.62 13.46
N ALA A 97 -16.97 0.49 14.52
CA ALA A 97 -17.52 1.64 15.24
C ALA A 97 -16.45 2.53 15.90
N HIS A 98 -15.25 2.01 16.15
CA HIS A 98 -14.13 2.77 16.72
C HIS A 98 -13.33 3.54 15.66
N ALA A 99 -13.57 3.30 14.35
CA ALA A 99 -12.80 3.92 13.28
C ALA A 99 -12.83 5.46 13.31
N PRO A 100 -13.96 6.15 13.55
CA PRO A 100 -13.97 7.61 13.63
C PRO A 100 -13.07 8.16 14.73
N ALA A 101 -13.13 7.57 15.93
CA ALA A 101 -12.28 7.99 17.05
C ALA A 101 -10.79 7.72 16.78
N ALA A 102 -10.49 6.58 16.15
CA ALA A 102 -9.13 6.23 15.75
C ALA A 102 -8.59 7.21 14.68
N LEU A 103 -9.37 7.53 13.65
CA LEU A 103 -8.97 8.48 12.61
C LEU A 103 -8.65 9.87 13.20
N LEU A 104 -9.51 10.39 14.08
CA LEU A 104 -9.27 11.67 14.74
C LEU A 104 -7.98 11.67 15.57
N ALA A 105 -7.75 10.60 16.34
CA ALA A 105 -6.56 10.49 17.17
C ALA A 105 -5.28 10.27 16.34
N LEU A 106 -5.34 9.52 15.26
CA LEU A 106 -4.23 9.28 14.33
C LEU A 106 -3.82 10.57 13.61
N ALA A 107 -4.79 11.42 13.26
CA ALA A 107 -4.52 12.71 12.64
C ALA A 107 -3.77 13.70 13.56
N GLY A 108 -3.84 13.50 14.87
CA GLY A 108 -3.08 14.27 15.87
C GLY A 108 -1.69 13.69 16.18
N CYS A 109 -1.26 12.62 15.51
CA CYS A 109 0.08 12.06 15.72
C CYS A 109 1.15 12.87 14.98
N ASP A 110 2.30 13.03 15.64
CA ASP A 110 3.51 13.59 15.01
C ASP A 110 4.22 12.49 14.17
N ALA A 111 3.53 12.02 13.14
CA ALA A 111 4.02 11.03 12.17
C ALA A 111 3.18 11.13 10.88
N ALA A 112 3.78 10.87 9.74
CA ALA A 112 3.06 10.80 8.48
C ALA A 112 2.25 9.49 8.40
N ILE A 113 0.97 9.58 8.76
CA ILE A 113 0.06 8.41 8.80
C ILE A 113 -0.59 8.19 7.43
N VAL A 114 -0.72 6.92 7.07
CA VAL A 114 -1.50 6.45 5.92
C VAL A 114 -2.56 5.45 6.42
N PRO A 115 -3.82 5.88 6.63
CA PRO A 115 -4.94 4.99 6.86
C PRO A 115 -5.12 4.02 5.70
N VAL A 116 -5.25 2.72 6.02
CA VAL A 116 -5.47 1.65 5.05
C VAL A 116 -6.87 1.09 5.28
N PHE A 117 -7.81 1.49 4.44
CA PHE A 117 -9.18 1.00 4.50
C PHE A 117 -9.26 -0.46 4.04
N ILE A 118 -9.95 -1.29 4.81
CA ILE A 118 -10.13 -2.71 4.54
C ILE A 118 -11.41 -2.91 3.73
N ALA A 119 -11.27 -3.42 2.50
CA ALA A 119 -12.35 -3.47 1.52
C ALA A 119 -13.35 -4.62 1.72
N ASP A 120 -12.97 -5.69 2.45
CA ASP A 120 -13.72 -6.97 2.50
C ASP A 120 -15.16 -6.84 3.00
N ALA A 121 -15.44 -5.89 3.88
CA ALA A 121 -16.78 -5.58 4.37
C ALA A 121 -17.39 -4.32 3.71
N GLY A 122 -16.80 -3.87 2.61
CA GLY A 122 -17.10 -2.58 1.99
C GLY A 122 -16.56 -1.41 2.80
N LEU A 123 -16.39 -0.26 2.15
CA LEU A 123 -15.97 0.97 2.83
C LEU A 123 -17.18 1.66 3.46
N ALA A 124 -16.99 2.20 4.67
CA ALA A 124 -17.98 3.08 5.28
C ALA A 124 -17.79 4.49 4.71
N PRO A 125 -18.76 5.06 3.97
CA PRO A 125 -18.60 6.36 3.32
C PRO A 125 -18.28 7.48 4.32
N GLU A 126 -18.90 7.43 5.50
CA GLU A 126 -18.68 8.39 6.58
C GLU A 126 -17.24 8.35 7.14
N HIS A 127 -16.63 7.16 7.20
CA HIS A 127 -15.24 7.02 7.62
C HIS A 127 -14.27 7.56 6.56
N LEU A 128 -14.56 7.30 5.30
CA LEU A 128 -13.77 7.82 4.19
C LEU A 128 -13.85 9.34 4.11
N GLN A 129 -15.06 9.92 4.22
CA GLN A 129 -15.25 11.37 4.25
C GLN A 129 -14.50 12.02 5.41
N LEU A 130 -14.57 11.42 6.61
CA LEU A 130 -13.82 11.90 7.77
C LEU A 130 -12.31 11.85 7.49
N ALA A 131 -11.78 10.73 6.98
CA ALA A 131 -10.36 10.62 6.68
C ALA A 131 -9.90 11.62 5.61
N CYS A 132 -10.71 11.88 4.60
CA CYS A 132 -10.44 12.88 3.58
C CYS A 132 -10.38 14.33 4.13
N ALA A 133 -11.07 14.61 5.24
CA ALA A 133 -11.06 15.91 5.89
C ALA A 133 -9.88 16.10 6.88
N LEU A 134 -9.07 15.04 7.13
CA LEU A 134 -7.99 15.04 8.09
C LEU A 134 -6.62 15.12 7.40
N PRO A 135 -5.56 15.62 8.08
CA PRO A 135 -4.25 15.87 7.48
C PRO A 135 -3.39 14.61 7.34
N PHE A 136 -3.93 13.57 6.69
CA PHE A 136 -3.17 12.36 6.41
C PHE A 136 -2.25 12.54 5.21
N ALA A 137 -1.09 11.87 5.23
CA ALA A 137 -0.13 11.87 4.12
C ALA A 137 -0.65 11.18 2.85
N GLY A 138 -1.65 10.33 3.01
CA GLY A 138 -2.35 9.63 1.95
C GLY A 138 -3.38 8.68 2.52
N LEU A 139 -4.23 8.15 1.67
CA LEU A 139 -5.19 7.10 2.00
C LEU A 139 -4.99 5.91 1.06
N MET A 140 -5.23 4.72 1.57
CA MET A 140 -5.04 3.49 0.82
C MET A 140 -6.19 2.53 1.05
N VAL A 141 -6.53 1.71 0.05
CA VAL A 141 -7.42 0.56 0.20
C VAL A 141 -6.63 -0.73 0.02
N ASP A 142 -6.89 -1.71 0.88
CA ASP A 142 -6.31 -3.06 0.84
C ASP A 142 -7.39 -4.08 1.23
N THR A 143 -7.18 -5.38 1.01
CA THR A 143 -8.05 -6.47 1.46
C THR A 143 -7.50 -7.11 2.73
N PHE A 144 -8.39 -7.67 3.56
CA PHE A 144 -8.00 -8.48 4.72
C PHE A 144 -7.73 -9.93 4.29
N ASP A 145 -8.71 -10.56 3.65
CA ASP A 145 -8.55 -11.94 3.15
C ASP A 145 -7.76 -11.93 1.83
N LYS A 146 -6.52 -12.38 1.91
CA LYS A 146 -5.63 -12.49 0.75
C LYS A 146 -5.86 -13.76 -0.08
N THR A 147 -6.78 -14.64 0.36
CA THR A 147 -7.15 -15.87 -0.34
C THR A 147 -8.43 -15.72 -1.14
N ALA A 148 -9.26 -14.73 -0.83
CA ALA A 148 -10.51 -14.43 -1.53
C ALA A 148 -10.30 -13.84 -2.96
N GLY A 149 -9.07 -13.65 -3.39
CA GLY A 149 -8.76 -13.05 -4.69
C GLY A 149 -8.00 -11.72 -4.56
N SER A 150 -7.94 -10.96 -5.65
CA SER A 150 -7.36 -9.61 -5.60
C SER A 150 -8.39 -8.58 -5.15
N LEU A 151 -7.93 -7.35 -4.90
CA LEU A 151 -8.80 -6.22 -4.60
C LEU A 151 -9.96 -6.08 -5.61
N PHE A 152 -9.70 -6.40 -6.86
CA PHE A 152 -10.69 -6.33 -7.93
C PHE A 152 -11.75 -7.44 -7.89
N ASP A 153 -11.51 -8.50 -7.13
CA ASP A 153 -12.50 -9.56 -6.89
C ASP A 153 -13.39 -9.21 -5.67
N VAL A 154 -12.94 -8.27 -4.81
CA VAL A 154 -13.60 -7.85 -3.57
C VAL A 154 -14.36 -6.52 -3.75
N MET A 155 -13.82 -5.61 -4.55
CA MET A 155 -14.36 -4.26 -4.76
C MET A 155 -14.44 -3.96 -6.26
N ASP A 156 -15.59 -3.45 -6.73
CA ASP A 156 -15.78 -3.13 -8.13
C ASP A 156 -15.00 -1.87 -8.56
N GLU A 157 -14.79 -1.73 -9.87
CA GLU A 157 -14.04 -0.58 -10.41
C GLU A 157 -14.71 0.78 -10.18
N PRO A 158 -16.05 0.93 -10.29
CA PRO A 158 -16.72 2.17 -9.93
C PRO A 158 -16.40 2.61 -8.50
N ALA A 159 -16.54 1.72 -7.50
CA ALA A 159 -16.25 2.05 -6.12
C ALA A 159 -14.77 2.38 -5.87
N LEU A 160 -13.84 1.69 -6.56
CA LEU A 160 -12.40 2.03 -6.53
C LEU A 160 -12.14 3.40 -7.16
N ARG A 161 -12.80 3.74 -8.25
CA ARG A 161 -12.70 5.03 -8.92
C ARG A 161 -13.21 6.16 -8.04
N ASP A 162 -14.35 5.92 -7.36
CA ASP A 162 -14.93 6.87 -6.42
C ASP A 162 -14.03 7.09 -5.21
N PHE A 163 -13.45 6.03 -4.65
CA PHE A 163 -12.44 6.14 -3.59
C PHE A 163 -11.26 7.04 -4.02
N LEU A 164 -10.65 6.75 -5.17
CA LEU A 164 -9.51 7.51 -5.68
C LEU A 164 -9.88 8.97 -5.96
N ALA A 165 -11.08 9.20 -6.49
CA ALA A 165 -11.58 10.55 -6.79
C ALA A 165 -11.79 11.36 -5.50
N GLN A 166 -12.41 10.77 -4.46
CA GLN A 166 -12.62 11.42 -3.17
C GLN A 166 -11.30 11.80 -2.50
N VAL A 167 -10.31 10.87 -2.47
CA VAL A 167 -8.99 11.14 -1.89
C VAL A 167 -8.29 12.28 -2.62
N ARG A 168 -8.36 12.33 -3.94
CA ARG A 168 -7.75 13.41 -4.74
C ARG A 168 -8.46 14.75 -4.58
N ALA A 169 -9.79 14.73 -4.47
CA ALA A 169 -10.59 15.94 -4.31
C ALA A 169 -10.41 16.58 -2.93
N SER A 170 -10.04 15.80 -1.92
CA SER A 170 -9.83 16.32 -0.56
C SER A 170 -8.63 17.28 -0.45
N GLY A 171 -7.78 17.34 -1.47
CA GLY A 171 -6.72 18.36 -1.65
C GLY A 171 -5.77 18.51 -0.48
N PRO A 172 -4.69 19.27 -0.62
CA PRO A 172 -3.76 19.50 0.48
C PRO A 172 -4.33 20.54 1.46
N MET A 173 -5.12 20.12 2.43
CA MET A 173 -5.44 20.98 3.58
C MET A 173 -4.18 21.29 4.42
N ALA A 174 -3.03 20.67 4.12
CA ALA A 174 -1.77 20.86 4.82
C ALA A 174 -0.53 20.74 3.90
N GLY A 175 -0.59 21.17 2.64
CA GLY A 175 0.61 21.32 1.80
C GLY A 175 1.20 20.06 1.17
N SER A 176 0.58 18.88 1.31
CA SER A 176 0.91 17.68 0.54
C SER A 176 -0.33 17.16 -0.17
N ALA A 177 -0.25 16.93 -1.49
CA ALA A 177 -1.30 16.19 -2.20
C ALA A 177 -1.42 14.80 -1.58
N GLY A 178 -2.57 14.49 -0.96
CA GLY A 178 -2.80 13.20 -0.34
C GLY A 178 -2.62 12.08 -1.37
N LEU A 179 -1.75 11.11 -1.08
CA LEU A 179 -1.50 9.98 -1.98
C LEU A 179 -2.67 9.00 -1.92
N ALA A 180 -3.24 8.67 -3.06
CA ALA A 180 -4.30 7.67 -3.20
C ALA A 180 -3.71 6.33 -3.67
N GLY A 181 -3.71 5.32 -2.80
CA GLY A 181 -3.09 4.02 -3.07
C GLY A 181 -4.06 2.85 -3.08
N ILE A 182 -3.70 1.80 -3.81
CA ILE A 182 -4.41 0.52 -3.82
C ILE A 182 -3.46 -0.65 -3.56
N ALA A 183 -3.94 -1.66 -2.84
CA ALA A 183 -3.32 -2.97 -2.72
C ALA A 183 -4.39 -4.04 -2.52
N GLY A 184 -4.01 -5.27 -2.20
CA GLY A 184 -4.93 -6.37 -1.98
C GLY A 184 -4.68 -7.50 -2.96
N ALA A 185 -3.67 -8.32 -2.69
CA ALA A 185 -3.29 -9.50 -3.48
C ALA A 185 -3.25 -9.24 -5.01
N LEU A 186 -2.87 -8.03 -5.43
CA LEU A 186 -2.80 -7.64 -6.84
C LEU A 186 -1.87 -8.57 -7.63
N ARG A 187 -2.31 -8.96 -8.83
CA ARG A 187 -1.63 -9.89 -9.75
C ARG A 187 -1.16 -9.15 -11.01
N LEU A 188 -0.27 -9.74 -11.78
CA LEU A 188 0.13 -9.21 -13.09
C LEU A 188 -1.08 -9.03 -14.03
N ALA A 189 -2.05 -9.92 -13.96
CA ALA A 189 -3.29 -9.84 -14.74
C ALA A 189 -4.15 -8.60 -14.39
N ASP A 190 -3.99 -8.03 -13.21
CA ASP A 190 -4.74 -6.85 -12.77
C ASP A 190 -4.14 -5.52 -13.30
N LEU A 191 -2.93 -5.54 -13.87
CA LEU A 191 -2.24 -4.33 -14.32
C LEU A 191 -3.01 -3.45 -15.32
N PRO A 192 -3.76 -3.99 -16.30
CA PRO A 192 -4.59 -3.15 -17.17
C PRO A 192 -5.62 -2.33 -16.38
N ARG A 193 -6.24 -2.93 -15.36
CA ARG A 193 -7.22 -2.27 -14.48
C ARG A 193 -6.55 -1.23 -13.57
N VAL A 194 -5.38 -1.57 -12.98
CA VAL A 194 -4.56 -0.63 -12.20
C VAL A 194 -4.21 0.60 -13.04
N ARG A 195 -3.79 0.39 -14.31
CA ARG A 195 -3.48 1.50 -15.23
C ARG A 195 -4.70 2.36 -15.55
N ALA A 196 -5.86 1.75 -15.77
CA ALA A 196 -7.11 2.46 -16.07
C ALA A 196 -7.59 3.32 -14.87
N LEU A 197 -7.34 2.86 -13.64
CA LEU A 197 -7.66 3.60 -12.42
C LEU A 197 -6.63 4.69 -12.09
N THR A 198 -5.39 4.56 -12.56
CA THR A 198 -4.29 5.51 -12.34
C THR A 198 -4.08 5.90 -10.86
N PRO A 199 -4.06 4.96 -9.88
CA PRO A 199 -3.74 5.33 -8.50
C PRO A 199 -2.34 5.96 -8.42
N ASP A 200 -2.05 6.72 -7.37
CA ASP A 200 -0.71 7.30 -7.19
C ASP A 200 0.32 6.21 -6.91
N PHE A 201 -0.08 5.14 -6.22
CA PHE A 201 0.73 3.94 -6.05
C PHE A 201 -0.11 2.67 -5.97
N ALA A 202 0.48 1.55 -6.37
CA ALA A 202 -0.10 0.21 -6.25
C ALA A 202 0.86 -0.73 -5.51
N GLY A 203 0.35 -1.46 -4.51
CA GLY A 203 1.13 -2.33 -3.63
C GLY A 203 1.10 -3.79 -4.06
N PHE A 204 2.28 -4.39 -4.17
CA PHE A 204 2.46 -5.78 -4.57
C PHE A 204 3.31 -6.56 -3.57
N ARG A 205 2.94 -7.82 -3.33
CA ARG A 205 3.73 -8.80 -2.59
C ARG A 205 3.75 -10.13 -3.35
N SER A 206 2.63 -10.83 -3.47
CA SER A 206 2.56 -12.18 -4.06
C SER A 206 3.08 -12.22 -5.50
N ALA A 207 2.79 -11.19 -6.29
CA ALA A 207 3.21 -11.11 -7.69
C ALA A 207 4.73 -11.07 -7.88
N VAL A 208 5.47 -10.66 -6.85
CA VAL A 208 6.93 -10.51 -6.88
C VAL A 208 7.67 -11.54 -6.03
N CYS A 209 6.97 -12.54 -5.47
CA CYS A 209 7.55 -13.59 -4.64
C CYS A 209 7.61 -14.94 -5.36
N SER A 210 8.54 -15.78 -4.96
CA SER A 210 8.59 -17.19 -5.33
C SER A 210 7.54 -17.96 -4.52
N GLY A 211 6.63 -18.68 -5.20
CA GLY A 211 5.52 -19.37 -4.55
C GLY A 211 4.41 -18.41 -4.11
N ASP A 212 4.08 -18.40 -2.83
CA ASP A 212 3.04 -17.58 -2.23
C ASP A 212 3.56 -16.24 -1.65
N ARG A 213 2.67 -15.49 -0.98
CA ARG A 213 3.01 -14.22 -0.33
C ARG A 213 4.04 -14.32 0.79
N GLY A 214 4.19 -15.52 1.39
CA GLY A 214 5.17 -15.83 2.42
C GLY A 214 6.53 -16.23 1.85
N GLY A 215 6.63 -16.43 0.53
CA GLY A 215 7.87 -16.74 -0.16
C GLY A 215 8.87 -15.58 -0.21
N ALA A 216 10.10 -15.89 -0.64
CA ALA A 216 11.12 -14.87 -0.83
C ALA A 216 10.82 -13.98 -2.04
N LEU A 217 11.24 -12.72 -1.96
CA LEU A 217 11.19 -11.80 -3.08
C LEU A 217 12.05 -12.31 -4.23
N ASP A 218 11.50 -12.37 -5.44
CA ASP A 218 12.16 -12.83 -6.66
C ASP A 218 12.58 -11.61 -7.51
N PRO A 219 13.89 -11.37 -7.70
CA PRO A 219 14.36 -10.23 -8.48
C PRO A 219 13.89 -10.23 -9.94
N ALA A 220 13.70 -11.41 -10.56
CA ALA A 220 13.25 -11.50 -11.95
C ALA A 220 11.77 -11.13 -12.08
N ARG A 221 10.93 -11.61 -11.16
CA ARG A 221 9.51 -11.26 -11.10
C ARG A 221 9.31 -9.77 -10.80
N LEU A 222 10.13 -9.20 -9.91
CA LEU A 222 10.08 -7.77 -9.61
C LEU A 222 10.41 -6.94 -10.84
N ARG A 223 11.50 -7.25 -11.55
CA ARG A 223 11.87 -6.56 -12.80
C ARG A 223 10.77 -6.68 -13.86
N ALA A 224 10.17 -7.86 -14.02
CA ALA A 224 9.07 -8.07 -14.96
C ALA A 224 7.85 -7.22 -14.60
N LEU A 225 7.49 -7.15 -13.31
CA LEU A 225 6.41 -6.28 -12.83
C LEU A 225 6.71 -4.80 -13.08
N HIS A 226 7.92 -4.35 -12.72
CA HIS A 226 8.36 -2.97 -12.95
C HIS A 226 8.28 -2.61 -14.45
N GLN A 227 8.80 -3.45 -15.34
CA GLN A 227 8.70 -3.25 -16.78
C GLN A 227 7.24 -3.23 -17.26
N ALA A 228 6.40 -4.14 -16.75
CA ALA A 228 4.99 -4.17 -17.08
C ALA A 228 4.25 -2.93 -16.56
N MET A 229 4.62 -2.32 -15.45
CA MET A 229 4.01 -1.08 -14.95
C MET A 229 4.44 0.16 -15.73
N HIS A 230 5.70 0.25 -16.14
CA HIS A 230 6.32 1.46 -16.71
C HIS A 230 6.68 1.33 -18.18
N GLY A 231 6.70 0.13 -18.75
CA GLY A 231 6.94 -0.10 -20.17
C GLY A 231 5.82 0.49 -21.04
N ALA A 232 6.18 1.07 -22.17
CA ALA A 232 5.23 1.47 -23.18
C ALA A 232 4.39 0.25 -23.60
N VAL A 233 3.07 0.40 -23.62
CA VAL A 233 2.19 -0.59 -24.24
C VAL A 233 2.60 -0.66 -25.71
N ALA A 234 3.24 -1.75 -26.14
CA ALA A 234 3.34 -2.05 -27.55
C ALA A 234 1.90 -2.20 -28.05
N LEU A 235 1.41 -1.16 -28.73
CA LEU A 235 0.15 -1.24 -29.45
C LEU A 235 0.31 -2.38 -30.43
N SER A 236 -0.42 -3.50 -30.22
CA SER A 236 -0.51 -4.55 -31.21
C SER A 236 -0.98 -3.89 -32.51
N PRO A 237 -0.30 -4.12 -33.64
CA PRO A 237 -0.75 -3.56 -34.90
C PRO A 237 -2.19 -4.05 -35.18
N PRO A 238 -3.05 -3.21 -35.77
CA PRO A 238 -4.41 -3.59 -36.10
C PRO A 238 -4.36 -4.81 -37.02
N PRO A 239 -5.31 -5.75 -36.91
CA PRO A 239 -5.35 -6.94 -37.78
C PRO A 239 -5.40 -6.47 -39.23
N GLU A 240 -4.45 -6.96 -40.04
CA GLU A 240 -4.42 -6.72 -41.48
C GLU A 240 -5.78 -7.12 -42.06
N ARG A 241 -6.46 -6.16 -42.64
CA ARG A 241 -7.68 -6.44 -43.43
C ARG A 241 -7.24 -7.29 -44.62
N ARG A 242 -7.52 -8.60 -44.58
CA ARG A 242 -7.42 -9.43 -45.77
C ARG A 242 -8.31 -8.81 -46.84
N ARG A 243 -7.67 -8.31 -47.88
CA ARG A 243 -8.38 -7.95 -49.11
C ARG A 243 -8.90 -9.27 -49.75
N ALA A 244 -10.18 -9.32 -49.98
CA ALA A 244 -10.83 -10.31 -50.82
C ALA A 244 -10.53 -10.04 -52.28
#